data_1ebb316be6e2712fd595deb2682e219b
#
_entry.id   1ebb316be6e2712fd595deb2682e219b
#
_cell.length_a   1.000
_cell.length_b   1.000
_cell.length_c   1.000
_cell.angle_alpha   90.00
_cell.angle_beta   90.00
_cell.angle_gamma   90.00
#
_symmetry.space_group_name_H-M   'P 1'
#
loop_
_entity.id
_entity.type
_entity.pdbx_description
1 polymer ?
#
loop_
_entity_poly.entity_id
_entity_poly.type
_entity_poly.pdbx_seq_one_letter_code
_entity_poly.pdbx_strand_id
1 'polypeptide(L)'
;MSQSAALENQAVAPDTSSFLFRYEGGREFPEVTSPGEAAPAHVARLDSTLAVFDGHLFNTEALAKISGADPGAGDAELVLRAYLERGAGLLDRIDGVFALVIWDGRSGSILAARDPLGHHPLFYAKGHDGAWYFSDSIVGLARAEGVSTALNRPALATSLINYHLDVAETYFEAIRRVPAGRALTAGPSGTTSVRYWDPAPSEETVEWVTEEDLPHFSTLMERAVARAQSVGRPSIFLSGGIDSVAVATYASDGARATGADPPIALSLVFPDPNFNEERVQRLVASELGAPQTVVPFAEAQGRDGLVLEALRTTGSWPMPLVNIWHPLYTHLALAGRDQGARTLLTGAGGDEWLSVSPRWAADCMRGLHFLELHHFWLTFRNSYTVRKWPMLRNLLWKYGAQVLVRDALRSSAGRVAPQRLEDARRRHVRERMDPWLAPDRELAKTVEERSVAWKQDRHSQGAYLSDVVPYFENIVVAMEREEAYERGRRLGLEPFMPFWDPEVVDFLVRTPPRLLHSGHRAKGILRSTLAKRFPAGGFEDQKKILIIDFSTEMLTEQIPRAWEEYEGAPILSASGIVDETELQSAYRSSRRKLQGRERGDGSNVLEFSALAHKLWSVLNLEAWARQWT
;
A
#
# COMPACT_ATOMS: atom_id res chain seq x y z
N MET A 1 -1.09 26.13 -26.63
CA MET A 1 -1.68 24.79 -26.51
C MET A 1 -1.51 24.39 -25.07
N SER A 2 -2.59 24.24 -24.31
CA SER A 2 -2.53 24.02 -22.86
C SER A 2 -1.97 22.63 -22.56
N GLN A 3 -1.18 22.48 -21.47
CA GLN A 3 -0.68 21.19 -20.97
C GLN A 3 -1.78 20.13 -20.78
N SER A 4 -3.04 20.55 -20.64
CA SER A 4 -4.22 19.68 -20.57
C SER A 4 -4.47 18.86 -21.85
N ALA A 5 -4.09 19.35 -23.03
CA ALA A 5 -4.21 18.58 -24.28
C ALA A 5 -3.09 17.52 -24.44
N ALA A 6 -1.99 17.67 -23.70
CA ALA A 6 -0.90 16.69 -23.68
C ALA A 6 -1.25 15.47 -22.82
N LEU A 7 -2.15 15.60 -21.83
CA LEU A 7 -2.64 14.49 -21.01
C LEU A 7 -3.63 13.58 -21.77
N GLU A 8 -4.41 14.14 -22.69
CA GLU A 8 -5.34 13.38 -23.54
C GLU A 8 -4.64 12.54 -24.61
N ASN A 9 -3.41 12.90 -25.02
CA ASN A 9 -2.66 12.23 -26.08
C ASN A 9 -1.44 11.41 -25.61
N GLN A 10 -1.12 11.41 -24.32
CA GLN A 10 -0.21 10.42 -23.78
C GLN A 10 -1.05 9.18 -23.44
N ALA A 11 -1.45 8.44 -24.47
CA ALA A 11 -1.68 7.02 -24.33
C ALA A 11 -0.50 6.50 -23.51
N VAL A 12 -0.78 6.13 -22.27
CA VAL A 12 0.21 5.55 -21.37
C VAL A 12 0.90 4.46 -22.18
N ALA A 13 2.22 4.56 -22.31
CA ALA A 13 2.96 3.63 -23.14
C ALA A 13 2.53 2.19 -22.80
N PRO A 14 2.26 1.35 -23.80
CA PRO A 14 1.92 -0.03 -23.53
C PRO A 14 3.04 -0.64 -22.70
N ASP A 15 2.72 -1.64 -21.92
CA ASP A 15 3.55 -2.42 -21.01
C ASP A 15 4.93 -2.78 -21.61
N THR A 16 5.90 -1.86 -21.54
CA THR A 16 7.16 -1.96 -22.26
C THR A 16 8.33 -2.46 -21.41
N SER A 17 8.11 -2.62 -20.09
CA SER A 17 9.20 -2.93 -19.15
C SER A 17 9.00 -4.18 -18.31
N SER A 18 7.88 -4.89 -18.42
CA SER A 18 7.66 -6.12 -17.67
C SER A 18 8.36 -7.32 -18.31
N PHE A 19 8.81 -8.25 -17.48
CA PHE A 19 9.27 -9.55 -17.96
C PHE A 19 8.14 -10.59 -17.90
N LEU A 20 8.21 -11.59 -18.76
CA LEU A 20 7.42 -12.81 -18.68
C LEU A 20 8.36 -14.00 -18.68
N PHE A 21 8.39 -14.73 -17.58
CA PHE A 21 9.09 -15.98 -17.41
C PHE A 21 8.09 -17.13 -17.57
N ARG A 22 8.39 -18.10 -18.48
CA ARG A 22 7.57 -19.29 -18.71
C ARG A 22 8.45 -20.54 -18.61
N TYR A 23 8.05 -21.48 -17.77
CA TYR A 23 8.70 -22.79 -17.68
C TYR A 23 7.69 -23.92 -17.81
N GLU A 24 7.93 -24.79 -18.79
CA GLU A 24 7.18 -26.02 -19.04
C GLU A 24 8.06 -27.23 -18.70
N GLY A 25 7.53 -28.18 -17.97
CA GLY A 25 8.27 -29.37 -17.56
C GLY A 25 8.86 -30.14 -18.72
N GLY A 26 10.12 -30.58 -18.59
CA GLY A 26 10.87 -31.28 -19.64
C GLY A 26 11.72 -30.39 -20.55
N ARG A 27 11.61 -29.07 -20.47
CA ARG A 27 12.54 -28.14 -21.11
C ARG A 27 13.81 -27.99 -20.29
N GLU A 28 14.93 -27.81 -20.98
CA GLU A 28 16.23 -27.56 -20.32
C GLU A 28 16.25 -26.20 -19.61
N PHE A 29 15.63 -25.16 -20.21
CA PHE A 29 15.54 -23.80 -19.68
C PHE A 29 14.16 -23.20 -19.87
N PRO A 30 13.80 -22.25 -18.99
CA PRO A 30 12.62 -21.40 -19.15
C PRO A 30 12.81 -20.44 -20.33
N GLU A 31 11.69 -19.97 -20.86
CA GLU A 31 11.61 -18.84 -21.78
C GLU A 31 11.45 -17.55 -20.97
N VAL A 32 12.25 -16.55 -21.28
CA VAL A 32 12.12 -15.20 -20.69
C VAL A 32 11.94 -14.21 -21.82
N THR A 33 10.84 -13.48 -21.80
CA THR A 33 10.52 -12.45 -22.78
C THR A 33 10.24 -11.12 -22.08
N SER A 34 10.54 -10.02 -22.74
CA SER A 34 10.15 -8.67 -22.32
C SER A 34 9.40 -8.01 -23.47
N PRO A 35 8.24 -7.41 -23.25
CA PRO A 35 7.57 -6.64 -24.28
C PRO A 35 8.33 -5.32 -24.49
N GLY A 36 9.18 -5.27 -25.52
CA GLY A 36 9.96 -4.08 -25.91
C GLY A 36 11.34 -4.44 -26.43
N GLU A 37 11.98 -3.50 -27.14
CA GLU A 37 13.31 -3.68 -27.75
C GLU A 37 14.49 -3.62 -26.76
N ALA A 38 14.25 -3.27 -25.50
CA ALA A 38 15.28 -3.30 -24.48
C ALA A 38 15.60 -4.75 -24.12
N ALA A 39 16.81 -5.19 -24.39
CA ALA A 39 17.32 -6.47 -23.94
C ALA A 39 17.08 -6.60 -22.42
N PRO A 40 16.66 -7.77 -21.93
CA PRO A 40 16.47 -7.98 -20.49
C PRO A 40 17.82 -7.83 -19.80
N ALA A 41 18.13 -6.62 -19.34
CA ALA A 41 19.35 -6.31 -18.58
C ALA A 41 19.45 -7.14 -17.28
N HIS A 42 18.40 -7.88 -16.96
CA HIS A 42 18.19 -8.53 -15.69
C HIS A 42 18.17 -10.06 -15.76
N VAL A 43 18.71 -10.68 -16.81
CA VAL A 43 18.78 -12.14 -16.94
C VAL A 43 20.24 -12.60 -16.89
N ALA A 44 20.53 -13.54 -16.01
CA ALA A 44 21.82 -14.22 -15.95
C ALA A 44 21.64 -15.74 -16.07
N ARG A 45 22.59 -16.40 -16.71
CA ARG A 45 22.62 -17.84 -16.84
C ARG A 45 24.01 -18.37 -16.53
N LEU A 46 24.08 -19.35 -15.63
CA LEU A 46 25.31 -20.07 -15.29
C LEU A 46 24.98 -21.57 -15.22
N ASP A 47 25.68 -22.37 -16.00
CA ASP A 47 25.45 -23.81 -16.15
C ASP A 47 23.95 -24.11 -16.44
N SER A 48 23.31 -24.92 -15.59
CA SER A 48 21.89 -25.30 -15.69
C SER A 48 20.97 -24.39 -14.89
N THR A 49 21.43 -23.21 -14.43
CA THR A 49 20.67 -22.30 -13.60
C THR A 49 20.49 -20.95 -14.29
N LEU A 50 19.30 -20.37 -14.19
CA LEU A 50 18.94 -19.08 -14.77
C LEU A 50 18.28 -18.20 -13.71
N ALA A 51 18.67 -16.94 -13.62
CA ALA A 51 18.03 -15.94 -12.77
C ALA A 51 17.47 -14.78 -13.61
N VAL A 52 16.26 -14.35 -13.26
CA VAL A 52 15.67 -13.07 -13.64
C VAL A 52 15.62 -12.22 -12.37
N PHE A 53 16.27 -11.08 -12.40
CA PHE A 53 16.25 -10.10 -11.34
C PHE A 53 15.78 -8.78 -11.92
N ASP A 54 14.71 -8.22 -11.38
CA ASP A 54 14.18 -6.92 -11.77
C ASP A 54 14.08 -6.03 -10.54
N GLY A 55 14.70 -4.84 -10.60
CA GLY A 55 14.81 -3.91 -9.48
C GLY A 55 16.21 -3.37 -9.26
N HIS A 56 16.54 -3.01 -8.02
CA HIS A 56 17.80 -2.39 -7.64
C HIS A 56 18.45 -3.11 -6.45
N LEU A 57 19.75 -3.43 -6.58
CA LEU A 57 20.60 -3.87 -5.47
C LEU A 57 21.34 -2.67 -4.87
N PHE A 58 21.33 -2.58 -3.53
CA PHE A 58 22.04 -1.51 -2.81
C PHE A 58 23.33 -2.02 -2.13
N ASN A 59 23.58 -3.33 -2.14
CA ASN A 59 24.74 -3.95 -1.49
C ASN A 59 25.57 -4.84 -2.44
N THR A 60 25.74 -4.41 -3.69
CA THR A 60 26.46 -5.14 -4.76
C THR A 60 27.86 -5.60 -4.34
N GLU A 61 28.64 -4.75 -3.65
CA GLU A 61 29.97 -5.11 -3.13
C GLU A 61 29.94 -6.27 -2.11
N ALA A 62 28.91 -6.28 -1.23
CA ALA A 62 28.76 -7.35 -0.24
C ALA A 62 28.39 -8.68 -0.91
N LEU A 63 27.50 -8.64 -1.91
CA LEU A 63 27.13 -9.82 -2.71
C LEU A 63 28.30 -10.32 -3.56
N ALA A 64 29.07 -9.43 -4.16
CA ALA A 64 30.28 -9.79 -4.92
C ALA A 64 31.29 -10.54 -4.04
N LYS A 65 31.53 -10.09 -2.80
CA LYS A 65 32.40 -10.79 -1.84
C LYS A 65 31.90 -12.20 -1.48
N ILE A 66 30.58 -12.36 -1.36
CA ILE A 66 29.94 -13.66 -1.05
C ILE A 66 30.09 -14.62 -2.22
N SER A 67 29.87 -14.12 -3.43
CA SER A 67 29.77 -14.92 -4.65
C SER A 67 31.11 -15.09 -5.40
N GLY A 68 32.16 -14.39 -4.95
CA GLY A 68 33.45 -14.36 -5.67
C GLY A 68 33.36 -13.69 -7.05
N ALA A 69 32.32 -12.91 -7.31
CA ALA A 69 32.10 -12.20 -8.57
C ALA A 69 32.81 -10.85 -8.60
N ASP A 70 32.91 -10.27 -9.80
CA ASP A 70 33.32 -8.87 -9.96
C ASP A 70 32.19 -7.94 -9.42
N PRO A 71 32.51 -6.94 -8.59
CA PRO A 71 31.50 -5.95 -8.16
C PRO A 71 30.82 -5.19 -9.31
N GLY A 72 31.46 -5.12 -10.48
CA GLY A 72 30.89 -4.55 -11.70
C GLY A 72 30.02 -5.49 -12.51
N ALA A 73 29.83 -6.74 -12.07
CA ALA A 73 28.88 -7.66 -12.72
C ALA A 73 27.45 -7.14 -12.57
N GLY A 74 26.58 -7.49 -13.50
CA GLY A 74 25.16 -7.12 -13.45
C GLY A 74 24.45 -7.76 -12.25
N ASP A 75 23.42 -7.08 -11.74
CA ASP A 75 22.67 -7.50 -10.54
C ASP A 75 22.18 -8.95 -10.61
N ALA A 76 21.62 -9.35 -11.75
CA ALA A 76 21.17 -10.74 -11.96
C ALA A 76 22.32 -11.77 -11.84
N GLU A 77 23.51 -11.44 -12.32
CA GLU A 77 24.69 -12.32 -12.21
C GLU A 77 25.18 -12.41 -10.76
N LEU A 78 25.26 -11.27 -10.05
CA LEU A 78 25.63 -11.25 -8.63
C LEU A 78 24.69 -12.12 -7.80
N VAL A 79 23.38 -11.97 -8.02
CA VAL A 79 22.34 -12.75 -7.33
C VAL A 79 22.43 -14.23 -7.68
N LEU A 80 22.61 -14.57 -8.98
CA LEU A 80 22.73 -15.96 -9.41
C LEU A 80 23.94 -16.66 -8.81
N ARG A 81 25.10 -16.01 -8.81
CA ARG A 81 26.32 -16.56 -8.19
C ARG A 81 26.15 -16.73 -6.67
N ALA A 82 25.56 -15.75 -6.00
CA ALA A 82 25.26 -15.86 -4.57
C ALA A 82 24.26 -16.99 -4.28
N TYR A 83 23.30 -17.24 -5.18
CA TYR A 83 22.38 -18.39 -5.09
C TYR A 83 23.12 -19.73 -5.25
N LEU A 84 24.05 -19.83 -6.17
CA LEU A 84 24.84 -21.06 -6.37
C LEU A 84 25.66 -21.43 -5.14
N GLU A 85 26.12 -20.43 -4.37
CA GLU A 85 26.90 -20.62 -3.13
C GLU A 85 26.03 -20.90 -1.91
N ARG A 86 24.84 -20.26 -1.79
CA ARG A 86 24.03 -20.26 -0.56
C ARG A 86 22.62 -20.82 -0.70
N GLY A 87 22.19 -21.15 -1.92
CA GLY A 87 20.80 -21.52 -2.16
C GLY A 87 19.84 -20.37 -1.79
N ALA A 88 18.67 -20.70 -1.26
CA ALA A 88 17.68 -19.72 -0.80
C ALA A 88 18.16 -18.83 0.36
N GLY A 89 19.20 -19.21 1.10
CA GLY A 89 19.81 -18.38 2.16
C GLY A 89 20.49 -17.10 1.65
N LEU A 90 20.58 -16.91 0.33
CA LEU A 90 20.97 -15.62 -0.25
C LEU A 90 19.97 -14.51 0.09
N LEU A 91 18.69 -14.81 0.24
CA LEU A 91 17.62 -13.81 0.46
C LEU A 91 17.82 -12.98 1.73
N ASP A 92 18.45 -13.58 2.77
CA ASP A 92 18.84 -12.88 4.00
C ASP A 92 20.01 -11.89 3.80
N ARG A 93 20.60 -11.88 2.61
CA ARG A 93 21.80 -11.10 2.29
C ARG A 93 21.57 -10.05 1.21
N ILE A 94 20.43 -10.09 0.53
CA ILE A 94 20.07 -9.08 -0.46
C ILE A 94 19.53 -7.84 0.26
N ASP A 95 20.17 -6.70 0.04
CA ASP A 95 19.62 -5.39 0.32
C ASP A 95 19.19 -4.75 -1.01
N GLY A 96 17.88 -4.61 -1.21
CA GLY A 96 17.36 -4.13 -2.48
C GLY A 96 15.83 -4.08 -2.54
N VAL A 97 15.35 -3.50 -3.61
CA VAL A 97 13.95 -3.51 -4.04
C VAL A 97 13.87 -4.38 -5.29
N PHE A 98 13.17 -5.50 -5.25
CA PHE A 98 13.29 -6.50 -6.31
C PHE A 98 12.12 -7.47 -6.47
N ALA A 99 11.97 -7.96 -7.71
CA ALA A 99 11.36 -9.23 -8.06
C ALA A 99 12.44 -10.19 -8.56
N LEU A 100 12.50 -11.39 -8.02
CA LEU A 100 13.50 -12.41 -8.32
C LEU A 100 12.84 -13.71 -8.71
N VAL A 101 13.26 -14.31 -9.84
CA VAL A 101 12.88 -15.66 -10.24
C VAL A 101 14.15 -16.43 -10.65
N ILE A 102 14.40 -17.55 -9.99
CA ILE A 102 15.54 -18.43 -10.29
C ILE A 102 15.02 -19.81 -10.71
N TRP A 103 15.39 -20.24 -11.91
CA TRP A 103 15.28 -21.63 -12.32
C TRP A 103 16.56 -22.38 -11.95
N ASP A 104 16.43 -23.44 -11.18
CA ASP A 104 17.53 -24.34 -10.86
C ASP A 104 17.33 -25.70 -11.52
N GLY A 105 18.00 -25.90 -12.66
CA GLY A 105 17.94 -27.16 -13.41
C GLY A 105 18.52 -28.36 -12.67
N ARG A 106 19.34 -28.14 -11.61
CA ARG A 106 19.88 -29.23 -10.76
C ARG A 106 18.78 -29.88 -9.92
N SER A 107 17.84 -29.09 -9.44
CA SER A 107 16.71 -29.54 -8.63
C SER A 107 15.39 -29.65 -9.41
N GLY A 108 15.32 -29.07 -10.61
CA GLY A 108 14.08 -28.95 -11.36
C GLY A 108 13.03 -28.08 -10.70
N SER A 109 13.46 -27.06 -9.94
CA SER A 109 12.56 -26.18 -9.18
C SER A 109 12.79 -24.71 -9.53
N ILE A 110 11.76 -23.90 -9.29
CA ILE A 110 11.78 -22.45 -9.43
C ILE A 110 11.72 -21.83 -8.03
N LEU A 111 12.67 -20.96 -7.71
CA LEU A 111 12.59 -20.06 -6.55
C LEU A 111 12.11 -18.70 -7.05
N ALA A 112 11.00 -18.20 -6.51
CA ALA A 112 10.52 -16.84 -6.78
C ALA A 112 10.43 -16.07 -5.46
N ALA A 113 11.03 -14.88 -5.40
CA ALA A 113 11.06 -14.08 -4.19
C ALA A 113 10.76 -12.61 -4.50
N ARG A 114 10.08 -11.96 -3.56
CA ARG A 114 9.76 -10.53 -3.61
C ARG A 114 10.47 -9.82 -2.45
N ASP A 115 10.92 -8.59 -2.67
CA ASP A 115 11.62 -7.80 -1.65
C ASP A 115 10.88 -7.76 -0.30
N PRO A 116 11.57 -7.45 0.81
CA PRO A 116 11.02 -7.53 2.18
C PRO A 116 9.67 -6.85 2.37
N LEU A 117 9.45 -5.71 1.74
CA LEU A 117 8.23 -4.89 1.90
C LEU A 117 7.35 -4.87 0.65
N GLY A 118 7.78 -5.54 -0.43
CA GLY A 118 7.00 -5.69 -1.65
C GLY A 118 6.83 -4.40 -2.43
N HIS A 119 7.88 -3.60 -2.52
CA HIS A 119 7.91 -2.42 -3.39
C HIS A 119 7.86 -2.82 -4.86
N HIS A 120 8.56 -3.90 -5.20
CA HIS A 120 8.54 -4.46 -6.55
C HIS A 120 7.50 -5.58 -6.63
N PRO A 121 6.52 -5.53 -7.54
CA PRO A 121 5.50 -6.57 -7.65
C PRO A 121 6.09 -7.85 -8.25
N LEU A 122 5.53 -9.00 -7.85
CA LEU A 122 5.78 -10.29 -8.48
C LEU A 122 4.52 -11.14 -8.42
N PHE A 123 4.06 -11.58 -9.57
CA PHE A 123 2.88 -12.43 -9.73
C PHE A 123 3.26 -13.76 -10.38
N TYR A 124 2.43 -14.78 -10.16
CA TYR A 124 2.60 -16.08 -10.79
C TYR A 124 1.28 -16.73 -11.16
N ALA A 125 1.33 -17.63 -12.12
CA ALA A 125 0.21 -18.47 -12.51
C ALA A 125 0.72 -19.86 -12.89
N LYS A 126 -0.15 -20.86 -12.70
CA LYS A 126 0.02 -22.16 -13.37
C LYS A 126 -0.97 -22.23 -14.52
N GLY A 127 -0.45 -22.30 -15.73
CA GLY A 127 -1.25 -22.35 -16.94
C GLY A 127 -2.03 -23.66 -17.10
N HIS A 128 -3.03 -23.64 -17.97
CA HIS A 128 -3.77 -24.83 -18.36
C HIS A 128 -2.91 -25.83 -19.16
N ASP A 129 -1.80 -25.36 -19.72
CA ASP A 129 -0.74 -26.15 -20.35
C ASP A 129 0.20 -26.83 -19.33
N GLY A 130 0.00 -26.57 -18.03
CA GLY A 130 0.81 -27.06 -16.92
C GLY A 130 2.10 -26.28 -16.70
N ALA A 131 2.41 -25.28 -17.52
CA ALA A 131 3.59 -24.43 -17.37
C ALA A 131 3.43 -23.46 -16.18
N TRP A 132 4.58 -23.07 -15.59
CA TRP A 132 4.66 -22.01 -14.61
C TRP A 132 4.98 -20.69 -15.31
N TYR A 133 4.26 -19.65 -14.93
CA TYR A 133 4.41 -18.28 -15.42
C TYR A 133 4.71 -17.36 -14.25
N PHE A 134 5.68 -16.45 -14.41
CA PHE A 134 6.01 -15.39 -13.45
C PHE A 134 6.19 -14.07 -14.19
N SER A 135 5.76 -12.97 -13.59
CA SER A 135 5.92 -11.62 -14.11
C SER A 135 5.81 -10.59 -13.00
N ASP A 136 6.45 -9.44 -13.15
CA ASP A 136 6.22 -8.23 -12.37
C ASP A 136 4.89 -7.55 -12.73
N SER A 137 4.27 -7.96 -13.85
CA SER A 137 3.02 -7.41 -14.38
C SER A 137 1.88 -8.42 -14.38
N ILE A 138 0.78 -8.08 -13.70
CA ILE A 138 -0.44 -8.88 -13.75
C ILE A 138 -1.05 -8.91 -15.16
N VAL A 139 -0.90 -7.81 -15.91
CA VAL A 139 -1.35 -7.70 -17.31
C VAL A 139 -0.51 -8.59 -18.21
N GLY A 140 0.80 -8.67 -17.96
CA GLY A 140 1.71 -9.58 -18.67
C GLY A 140 1.27 -11.04 -18.55
N LEU A 141 0.90 -11.47 -17.32
CA LEU A 141 0.35 -12.81 -17.09
C LEU A 141 -1.03 -13.01 -17.72
N ALA A 142 -1.93 -12.04 -17.59
CA ALA A 142 -3.29 -12.14 -18.14
C ALA A 142 -3.33 -12.21 -19.68
N ARG A 143 -2.28 -11.71 -20.34
CA ARG A 143 -2.12 -11.80 -21.81
C ARG A 143 -1.40 -13.06 -22.28
N ALA A 144 -0.81 -13.85 -21.38
CA ALA A 144 -0.14 -15.09 -21.73
C ALA A 144 -1.18 -16.15 -22.14
N GLU A 145 -0.99 -16.79 -23.31
CA GLU A 145 -1.97 -17.74 -23.88
C GLU A 145 -2.34 -18.90 -22.95
N GLY A 146 -1.42 -19.31 -22.07
CA GLY A 146 -1.64 -20.41 -21.13
C GLY A 146 -2.39 -20.03 -19.86
N VAL A 147 -2.64 -18.75 -19.60
CA VAL A 147 -3.16 -18.25 -18.31
C VAL A 147 -4.63 -17.85 -18.43
N SER A 148 -5.47 -18.36 -17.54
CA SER A 148 -6.89 -18.00 -17.48
C SER A 148 -7.10 -16.59 -16.93
N THR A 149 -7.97 -15.82 -17.58
CA THR A 149 -8.43 -14.49 -17.15
C THR A 149 -9.78 -14.53 -16.43
N ALA A 150 -10.25 -15.71 -16.03
CA ALA A 150 -11.48 -15.85 -15.27
C ALA A 150 -11.42 -15.00 -13.98
N LEU A 151 -12.49 -14.22 -13.76
CA LEU A 151 -12.57 -13.31 -12.62
C LEU A 151 -12.78 -14.07 -11.31
N ASN A 152 -12.02 -13.72 -10.29
CA ASN A 152 -12.17 -14.24 -8.93
C ASN A 152 -13.38 -13.57 -8.24
N ARG A 153 -14.58 -14.09 -8.49
CA ARG A 153 -15.84 -13.56 -7.95
C ARG A 153 -15.81 -13.41 -6.41
N PRO A 154 -15.33 -14.41 -5.64
CA PRO A 154 -15.20 -14.25 -4.18
C PRO A 154 -14.28 -13.08 -3.79
N ALA A 155 -13.16 -12.89 -4.48
CA ALA A 155 -12.24 -11.78 -4.20
C ALA A 155 -12.90 -10.42 -4.48
N LEU A 156 -13.58 -10.28 -5.63
CA LEU A 156 -14.31 -9.08 -6.00
C LEU A 156 -15.44 -8.76 -5.00
N ALA A 157 -16.27 -9.74 -4.64
CA ALA A 157 -17.33 -9.54 -3.67
C ALA A 157 -16.79 -9.19 -2.26
N THR A 158 -15.70 -9.84 -1.83
CA THR A 158 -15.09 -9.58 -0.52
C THR A 158 -14.48 -8.18 -0.45
N SER A 159 -13.90 -7.68 -1.54
CA SER A 159 -13.31 -6.33 -1.59
C SER A 159 -14.35 -5.21 -1.37
N LEU A 160 -15.61 -5.44 -1.74
CA LEU A 160 -16.71 -4.50 -1.52
C LEU A 160 -17.13 -4.38 -0.04
N ILE A 161 -16.68 -5.28 0.82
CA ILE A 161 -17.04 -5.27 2.25
C ILE A 161 -15.96 -4.65 3.14
N ASN A 162 -14.71 -4.74 2.86
CA ASN A 162 -13.61 -4.15 3.64
C ASN A 162 -12.22 -4.70 3.24
N TYR A 163 -11.98 -5.03 1.99
CA TYR A 163 -10.68 -5.50 1.51
C TYR A 163 -10.13 -6.73 2.27
N HIS A 164 -10.97 -7.72 2.55
CA HIS A 164 -10.57 -8.94 3.25
C HIS A 164 -10.00 -10.02 2.33
N LEU A 165 -9.18 -9.62 1.36
CA LEU A 165 -8.46 -10.53 0.49
C LEU A 165 -7.26 -11.14 1.23
N ASP A 166 -6.95 -12.40 0.93
CA ASP A 166 -5.63 -12.95 1.19
C ASP A 166 -4.61 -12.15 0.37
N VAL A 167 -3.47 -11.79 0.97
CA VAL A 167 -2.43 -11.00 0.31
C VAL A 167 -1.88 -11.68 -0.96
N ALA A 168 -1.96 -13.01 -1.05
CA ALA A 168 -1.56 -13.75 -2.24
C ALA A 168 -2.62 -13.78 -3.34
N GLU A 169 -3.87 -13.40 -3.07
CA GLU A 169 -4.94 -13.39 -4.07
C GLU A 169 -4.89 -12.14 -4.96
N THR A 170 -5.40 -12.32 -6.18
CA THR A 170 -5.72 -11.23 -7.11
C THR A 170 -7.19 -11.30 -7.50
N TYR A 171 -7.65 -10.39 -8.35
CA TYR A 171 -9.00 -10.41 -8.92
C TYR A 171 -9.17 -11.41 -10.07
N PHE A 172 -8.10 -12.17 -10.41
CA PHE A 172 -8.17 -13.32 -11.31
C PHE A 172 -8.06 -14.62 -10.52
N GLU A 173 -8.73 -15.67 -10.96
CA GLU A 173 -8.69 -16.99 -10.29
C GLU A 173 -7.32 -17.66 -10.41
N ALA A 174 -6.72 -17.58 -11.60
CA ALA A 174 -5.46 -18.27 -11.92
C ALA A 174 -4.21 -17.48 -11.52
N ILE A 175 -4.29 -16.15 -11.38
CA ILE A 175 -3.13 -15.31 -11.13
C ILE A 175 -3.02 -15.01 -9.62
N ARG A 176 -1.87 -15.28 -9.06
CA ARG A 176 -1.58 -15.06 -7.64
C ARG A 176 -0.39 -14.13 -7.46
N ARG A 177 -0.34 -13.47 -6.33
CA ARG A 177 0.76 -12.61 -5.90
C ARG A 177 1.77 -13.41 -5.08
N VAL A 178 3.07 -13.16 -5.28
CA VAL A 178 4.09 -13.52 -4.30
C VAL A 178 4.06 -12.44 -3.21
N PRO A 179 3.71 -12.77 -1.95
CA PRO A 179 3.64 -11.78 -0.89
C PRO A 179 5.01 -11.20 -0.54
N ALA A 180 5.03 -9.98 -0.02
CA ALA A 180 6.23 -9.28 0.46
C ALA A 180 7.01 -10.12 1.50
N GLY A 181 8.34 -10.09 1.44
CA GLY A 181 9.21 -10.82 2.36
C GLY A 181 9.08 -12.34 2.32
N ARG A 182 8.49 -12.88 1.25
CA ARG A 182 8.32 -14.33 1.06
C ARG A 182 9.05 -14.84 -0.16
N ALA A 183 9.51 -16.08 -0.05
CA ALA A 183 10.02 -16.89 -1.14
C ALA A 183 9.02 -18.02 -1.45
N LEU A 184 8.71 -18.18 -2.71
CA LEU A 184 7.89 -19.26 -3.26
C LEU A 184 8.81 -20.24 -3.97
N THR A 185 8.73 -21.53 -3.62
CA THR A 185 9.34 -22.59 -4.42
C THR A 185 8.24 -23.30 -5.21
N ALA A 186 8.36 -23.32 -6.54
CA ALA A 186 7.44 -24.02 -7.43
C ALA A 186 8.14 -25.19 -8.10
N GLY A 187 7.45 -26.31 -8.21
CA GLY A 187 7.97 -27.55 -8.81
C GLY A 187 6.87 -28.53 -9.20
N PRO A 188 7.21 -29.76 -9.57
CA PRO A 188 6.23 -30.77 -9.99
C PRO A 188 5.18 -31.09 -8.91
N SER A 189 5.55 -31.01 -7.62
CA SER A 189 4.68 -31.31 -6.48
C SER A 189 3.78 -30.13 -6.05
N GLY A 190 3.87 -28.97 -6.71
CA GLY A 190 3.12 -27.77 -6.37
C GLY A 190 3.99 -26.62 -5.88
N THR A 191 3.44 -25.77 -5.03
CA THR A 191 4.14 -24.61 -4.47
C THR A 191 4.26 -24.71 -2.95
N THR A 192 5.40 -24.24 -2.43
CA THR A 192 5.60 -23.95 -1.01
C THR A 192 6.06 -22.52 -0.84
N SER A 193 5.55 -21.83 0.20
CA SER A 193 5.92 -20.44 0.48
C SER A 193 6.53 -20.33 1.88
N VAL A 194 7.69 -19.69 1.97
CA VAL A 194 8.40 -19.47 3.24
C VAL A 194 8.64 -17.98 3.41
N ARG A 195 8.40 -17.45 4.61
CA ARG A 195 8.77 -16.09 4.97
C ARG A 195 10.27 -16.06 5.24
N TYR A 196 11.02 -15.21 4.54
CA TYR A 196 12.45 -15.01 4.75
C TYR A 196 12.76 -13.71 5.50
N TRP A 197 11.81 -12.77 5.54
CA TRP A 197 11.94 -11.52 6.30
C TRP A 197 10.72 -11.32 7.20
N ASP A 198 10.94 -11.10 8.50
CA ASP A 198 9.90 -10.84 9.49
C ASP A 198 10.40 -9.80 10.51
N PRO A 199 9.89 -8.55 10.47
CA PRO A 199 10.28 -7.50 11.40
C PRO A 199 9.58 -7.59 12.75
N ALA A 200 8.57 -8.46 12.87
CA ALA A 200 7.78 -8.62 14.07
C ALA A 200 7.92 -10.05 14.63
N PRO A 201 9.09 -10.36 15.20
CA PRO A 201 9.26 -11.62 15.94
C PRO A 201 8.24 -11.69 17.08
N SER A 202 8.09 -12.85 17.70
CA SER A 202 7.19 -13.02 18.84
C SER A 202 7.50 -11.99 19.95
N GLU A 203 6.47 -11.50 20.64
CA GLU A 203 6.60 -10.47 21.70
C GLU A 203 7.65 -10.83 22.77
N GLU A 204 7.89 -12.13 22.99
CA GLU A 204 8.91 -12.64 23.93
C GLU A 204 10.36 -12.42 23.47
N THR A 205 10.58 -12.15 22.19
CA THR A 205 11.93 -12.02 21.59
C THR A 205 12.23 -10.62 21.06
N VAL A 206 11.33 -9.64 21.22
CA VAL A 206 11.55 -8.27 20.75
C VAL A 206 12.57 -7.55 21.61
N GLU A 207 13.69 -7.19 21.03
CA GLU A 207 14.62 -6.24 21.61
C GLU A 207 14.09 -4.82 21.38
N TRP A 208 13.46 -4.26 22.43
CA TRP A 208 12.85 -2.94 22.34
C TRP A 208 13.91 -1.84 22.24
N VAL A 209 13.66 -0.89 21.34
CA VAL A 209 14.44 0.35 21.20
C VAL A 209 14.36 1.17 22.50
N THR A 210 15.51 1.67 22.94
CA THR A 210 15.65 2.55 24.11
C THR A 210 15.71 4.03 23.69
N GLU A 211 15.74 4.95 24.67
CA GLU A 211 15.95 6.38 24.38
C GLU A 211 17.33 6.67 23.78
N GLU A 212 18.33 5.88 24.15
CA GLU A 212 19.70 6.01 23.68
C GLU A 212 19.83 5.61 22.20
N ASP A 213 18.94 4.73 21.70
CA ASP A 213 18.93 4.28 20.32
C ASP A 213 18.21 5.27 19.36
N LEU A 214 17.40 6.20 19.89
CA LEU A 214 16.62 7.12 19.05
C LEU A 214 17.43 7.92 18.04
N PRO A 215 18.66 8.39 18.32
CA PRO A 215 19.49 9.07 17.33
C PRO A 215 19.79 8.22 16.08
N HIS A 216 19.81 6.90 16.23
CA HIS A 216 20.05 5.98 15.11
C HIS A 216 18.96 6.06 14.03
N PHE A 217 17.73 6.43 14.40
CA PHE A 217 16.63 6.63 13.46
C PHE A 217 16.97 7.62 12.33
N SER A 218 17.67 8.71 12.64
CA SER A 218 18.10 9.68 11.62
C SER A 218 19.04 9.05 10.60
N THR A 219 19.99 8.23 11.04
CA THR A 219 20.94 7.51 10.16
C THR A 219 20.22 6.52 9.25
N LEU A 220 19.17 5.84 9.78
CA LEU A 220 18.33 4.93 8.97
C LEU A 220 17.58 5.69 7.90
N MET A 221 16.95 6.82 8.24
CA MET A 221 16.26 7.68 7.28
C MET A 221 17.19 8.27 6.21
N GLU A 222 18.40 8.69 6.61
CA GLU A 222 19.44 9.16 5.66
C GLU A 222 19.80 8.06 4.66
N ARG A 223 19.99 6.81 5.11
CA ARG A 223 20.28 5.66 4.24
C ARG A 223 19.10 5.36 3.30
N ALA A 224 17.88 5.32 3.84
CA ALA A 224 16.69 5.06 3.05
C ALA A 224 16.49 6.09 1.91
N VAL A 225 16.78 7.36 2.19
CA VAL A 225 16.72 8.43 1.18
C VAL A 225 17.90 8.33 0.20
N ALA A 226 19.11 8.01 0.69
CA ALA A 226 20.30 7.86 -0.16
C ALA A 226 20.13 6.76 -1.22
N ARG A 227 19.39 5.68 -0.92
CA ARG A 227 19.01 4.65 -1.90
C ARG A 227 18.25 5.25 -3.09
N ALA A 228 17.26 6.11 -2.83
CA ALA A 228 16.55 6.81 -3.90
C ALA A 228 17.47 7.75 -4.70
N GLN A 229 18.37 8.46 -4.01
CA GLN A 229 19.33 9.39 -4.65
C GLN A 229 20.38 8.66 -5.49
N SER A 230 20.74 7.41 -5.15
CA SER A 230 21.68 6.62 -5.95
C SER A 230 21.10 6.19 -7.30
N VAL A 231 19.77 6.08 -7.40
CA VAL A 231 19.05 5.76 -8.65
C VAL A 231 18.93 7.01 -9.54
N GLY A 232 18.77 8.20 -8.94
CA GLY A 232 18.72 9.45 -9.67
C GLY A 232 18.18 10.63 -8.87
N ARG A 233 18.07 11.79 -9.52
CA ARG A 233 17.55 13.00 -8.88
C ARG A 233 16.11 12.79 -8.41
N PRO A 234 15.79 13.00 -7.11
CA PRO A 234 14.44 12.79 -6.61
C PRO A 234 13.52 14.00 -6.83
N SER A 235 12.25 13.71 -7.05
CA SER A 235 11.14 14.59 -6.71
C SER A 235 10.45 14.10 -5.44
N ILE A 236 9.71 14.95 -4.74
CA ILE A 236 9.00 14.60 -3.51
C ILE A 236 7.59 15.22 -3.46
N PHE A 237 6.59 14.42 -3.10
CA PHE A 237 5.28 14.94 -2.75
C PHE A 237 5.33 15.65 -1.40
N LEU A 238 5.42 16.98 -1.44
CA LEU A 238 5.50 17.83 -0.26
C LEU A 238 4.11 18.36 0.12
N SER A 239 3.46 17.69 1.07
CA SER A 239 2.11 18.06 1.53
C SER A 239 2.10 19.16 2.61
N GLY A 240 3.24 19.44 3.25
CA GLY A 240 3.30 20.29 4.45
C GLY A 240 3.12 19.51 5.76
N GLY A 241 2.71 18.26 5.71
CA GLY A 241 2.65 17.35 6.85
C GLY A 241 4.03 16.86 7.30
N ILE A 242 4.13 16.45 8.57
CA ILE A 242 5.39 16.05 9.23
C ILE A 242 6.18 15.02 8.42
N ASP A 243 5.53 14.01 7.85
CA ASP A 243 6.19 12.90 7.18
C ASP A 243 6.86 13.34 5.88
N SER A 244 6.12 14.05 5.03
CA SER A 244 6.66 14.57 3.76
C SER A 244 7.75 15.59 3.98
N VAL A 245 7.61 16.43 5.01
CA VAL A 245 8.64 17.42 5.38
C VAL A 245 9.90 16.76 5.92
N ALA A 246 9.77 15.68 6.71
CA ALA A 246 10.92 14.92 7.18
C ALA A 246 11.69 14.30 5.99
N VAL A 247 11.00 13.61 5.08
CA VAL A 247 11.62 13.03 3.88
C VAL A 247 12.29 14.11 3.02
N ALA A 248 11.63 15.26 2.80
CA ALA A 248 12.19 16.39 2.05
C ALA A 248 13.47 16.93 2.72
N THR A 249 13.49 16.99 4.05
CA THR A 249 14.65 17.44 4.82
C THR A 249 15.83 16.52 4.63
N TYR A 250 15.65 15.20 4.85
CA TYR A 250 16.71 14.21 4.64
C TYR A 250 17.20 14.20 3.19
N ALA A 251 16.30 14.31 2.21
CA ALA A 251 16.68 14.34 0.80
C ALA A 251 17.49 15.60 0.43
N SER A 252 17.12 16.77 0.96
CA SER A 252 17.86 18.02 0.71
C SER A 252 19.21 18.04 1.42
N ASP A 253 19.28 17.53 2.64
CA ASP A 253 20.54 17.45 3.40
C ASP A 253 21.50 16.42 2.77
N GLY A 254 21.01 15.27 2.30
CA GLY A 254 21.80 14.29 1.55
C GLY A 254 22.34 14.83 0.24
N ALA A 255 21.49 15.54 -0.55
CA ALA A 255 21.92 16.20 -1.79
C ALA A 255 23.01 17.26 -1.51
N ARG A 256 22.85 18.08 -0.47
CA ARG A 256 23.85 19.06 -0.05
C ARG A 256 25.17 18.42 0.35
N ALA A 257 25.12 17.31 1.08
CA ALA A 257 26.32 16.60 1.54
C ALA A 257 27.13 16.01 0.38
N THR A 258 26.48 15.61 -0.70
CA THR A 258 27.12 15.04 -1.89
C THR A 258 27.39 16.05 -3.00
N GLY A 259 26.94 17.30 -2.85
CA GLY A 259 27.03 18.33 -3.89
C GLY A 259 26.07 18.09 -5.07
N ALA A 260 25.06 17.26 -4.89
CA ALA A 260 24.03 16.98 -5.90
C ALA A 260 22.94 18.07 -5.91
N ASP A 261 22.15 18.09 -6.99
CA ASP A 261 20.98 18.97 -7.09
C ASP A 261 19.94 18.64 -6.00
N PRO A 262 19.30 19.65 -5.39
CA PRO A 262 18.25 19.44 -4.42
C PRO A 262 17.03 18.70 -5.04
N PRO A 263 16.24 17.99 -4.22
CA PRO A 263 15.02 17.35 -4.69
C PRO A 263 14.01 18.39 -5.22
N ILE A 264 13.16 17.99 -6.16
CA ILE A 264 12.08 18.82 -6.69
C ILE A 264 10.86 18.65 -5.80
N ALA A 265 10.42 19.70 -5.11
CA ALA A 265 9.22 19.68 -4.28
C ALA A 265 7.96 19.81 -5.14
N LEU A 266 7.04 18.88 -4.99
CA LEU A 266 5.76 18.82 -5.70
C LEU A 266 4.63 18.99 -4.69
N SER A 267 3.87 20.06 -4.80
CA SER A 267 2.86 20.43 -3.82
C SER A 267 1.49 20.60 -4.45
N LEU A 268 0.47 19.99 -3.84
CA LEU A 268 -0.93 20.18 -4.19
C LEU A 268 -1.55 21.21 -3.24
N VAL A 269 -2.31 22.16 -3.78
CA VAL A 269 -2.99 23.20 -3.01
C VAL A 269 -4.49 23.04 -3.13
N PHE A 270 -5.16 22.93 -1.99
CA PHE A 270 -6.62 22.80 -1.91
C PHE A 270 -7.31 24.17 -1.85
N PRO A 271 -8.52 24.29 -2.44
CA PRO A 271 -9.25 25.55 -2.43
C PRO A 271 -9.78 25.93 -1.04
N ASP A 272 -10.10 24.93 -0.20
CA ASP A 272 -10.59 25.16 1.17
C ASP A 272 -9.42 25.48 2.11
N PRO A 273 -9.45 26.62 2.81
CA PRO A 273 -8.40 27.02 3.77
C PRO A 273 -8.14 26.00 4.88
N ASN A 274 -9.13 25.16 5.24
CA ASN A 274 -8.97 24.14 6.28
C ASN A 274 -8.06 22.98 5.86
N PHE A 275 -7.92 22.77 4.55
CA PHE A 275 -7.09 21.72 3.96
C PHE A 275 -5.87 22.26 3.21
N ASN A 276 -5.71 23.59 3.18
CA ASN A 276 -4.64 24.27 2.47
C ASN A 276 -3.39 24.43 3.35
N GLU A 277 -2.32 23.73 2.99
CA GLU A 277 -1.02 23.80 3.68
C GLU A 277 0.04 24.59 2.89
N GLU A 278 -0.36 25.35 1.85
CA GLU A 278 0.55 26.06 0.93
C GLU A 278 1.61 26.89 1.66
N ARG A 279 1.23 27.58 2.73
CA ARG A 279 2.17 28.40 3.53
C ARG A 279 3.33 27.56 4.05
N VAL A 280 3.05 26.38 4.60
CA VAL A 280 4.09 25.49 5.15
C VAL A 280 4.89 24.85 4.02
N GLN A 281 4.24 24.43 2.94
CA GLN A 281 4.89 23.85 1.75
C GLN A 281 5.92 24.83 1.17
N ARG A 282 5.55 26.10 0.95
CA ARG A 282 6.45 27.13 0.44
C ARG A 282 7.59 27.48 1.39
N LEU A 283 7.29 27.58 2.68
CA LEU A 283 8.30 27.82 3.71
C LEU A 283 9.38 26.74 3.67
N VAL A 284 8.96 25.46 3.74
CA VAL A 284 9.87 24.32 3.78
C VAL A 284 10.70 24.24 2.50
N ALA A 285 10.08 24.32 1.33
CA ALA A 285 10.78 24.29 0.05
C ALA A 285 11.84 25.41 -0.05
N SER A 286 11.49 26.64 0.37
CA SER A 286 12.39 27.78 0.37
C SER A 286 13.58 27.59 1.31
N GLU A 287 13.35 27.13 2.56
CA GLU A 287 14.44 26.93 3.53
C GLU A 287 15.36 25.75 3.16
N LEU A 288 14.83 24.74 2.46
CA LEU A 288 15.61 23.63 1.93
C LEU A 288 16.36 23.97 0.64
N GLY A 289 16.03 25.09 -0.02
CA GLY A 289 16.55 25.45 -1.35
C GLY A 289 16.04 24.52 -2.45
N ALA A 290 14.91 23.85 -2.23
CA ALA A 290 14.30 22.92 -3.17
C ALA A 290 13.45 23.67 -4.21
N PRO A 291 13.68 23.47 -5.51
CA PRO A 291 12.77 23.98 -6.54
C PRO A 291 11.37 23.41 -6.30
N GLN A 292 10.35 24.27 -6.32
CA GLN A 292 8.99 23.87 -5.99
C GLN A 292 8.01 24.08 -7.15
N THR A 293 7.25 23.05 -7.47
CA THR A 293 6.05 23.15 -8.32
C THR A 293 4.82 23.06 -7.45
N VAL A 294 3.96 24.06 -7.55
CA VAL A 294 2.69 24.14 -6.82
C VAL A 294 1.55 23.99 -7.82
N VAL A 295 0.71 22.98 -7.62
CA VAL A 295 -0.41 22.66 -8.51
C VAL A 295 -1.72 22.87 -7.75
N PRO A 296 -2.65 23.70 -8.26
CA PRO A 296 -4.00 23.81 -7.71
C PRO A 296 -4.78 22.52 -7.88
N PHE A 297 -5.57 22.15 -6.88
CA PHE A 297 -6.45 20.96 -6.94
C PHE A 297 -7.35 20.97 -8.18
N ALA A 298 -7.95 22.12 -8.50
CA ALA A 298 -8.84 22.29 -9.65
C ALA A 298 -8.16 21.98 -11.00
N GLU A 299 -6.85 22.17 -11.11
CA GLU A 299 -6.08 21.83 -12.29
C GLU A 299 -5.78 20.33 -12.35
N ALA A 300 -5.40 19.75 -11.21
CA ALA A 300 -4.97 18.36 -11.12
C ALA A 300 -6.12 17.34 -11.17
N GLN A 301 -7.35 17.72 -10.79
CA GLN A 301 -8.50 16.81 -10.75
C GLN A 301 -9.06 16.40 -12.13
N GLY A 302 -8.59 17.06 -13.21
CA GLY A 302 -9.11 16.86 -14.56
C GLY A 302 -10.40 17.66 -14.85
N ARG A 303 -10.84 17.63 -16.11
CA ARG A 303 -11.98 18.46 -16.59
C ARG A 303 -13.33 17.96 -16.08
N ASP A 304 -13.48 16.65 -15.94
CA ASP A 304 -14.75 16.00 -15.59
C ASP A 304 -14.86 15.71 -14.09
N GLY A 305 -13.86 16.12 -13.31
CA GLY A 305 -13.76 15.86 -11.88
C GLY A 305 -13.00 14.58 -11.56
N LEU A 306 -12.52 14.50 -10.31
CA LEU A 306 -11.58 13.49 -9.87
C LEU A 306 -12.13 12.06 -9.96
N VAL A 307 -13.43 11.87 -9.66
CA VAL A 307 -14.07 10.54 -9.68
C VAL A 307 -14.03 9.94 -11.09
N LEU A 308 -14.44 10.70 -12.10
CA LEU A 308 -14.44 10.21 -13.49
C LEU A 308 -13.05 9.99 -14.04
N GLU A 309 -12.09 10.87 -13.71
CA GLU A 309 -10.71 10.70 -14.13
C GLU A 309 -10.08 9.44 -13.48
N ALA A 310 -10.39 9.19 -12.21
CA ALA A 310 -9.93 7.97 -11.53
C ALA A 310 -10.56 6.71 -12.14
N LEU A 311 -11.87 6.73 -12.47
CA LEU A 311 -12.53 5.60 -13.11
C LEU A 311 -11.99 5.31 -14.52
N ARG A 312 -11.74 6.35 -15.32
CA ARG A 312 -11.10 6.19 -16.65
C ARG A 312 -9.70 5.60 -16.52
N THR A 313 -8.94 6.06 -15.54
CA THR A 313 -7.63 5.48 -15.21
C THR A 313 -7.77 4.01 -14.85
N THR A 314 -8.71 3.67 -13.97
CA THR A 314 -9.00 2.28 -13.57
C THR A 314 -9.31 1.39 -14.77
N GLY A 315 -10.06 1.88 -15.76
CA GLY A 315 -10.41 1.13 -16.98
C GLY A 315 -9.20 0.71 -17.84
N SER A 316 -8.00 1.22 -17.55
CA SER A 316 -6.75 0.84 -18.21
C SER A 316 -5.65 0.40 -17.22
N TRP A 317 -6.03 0.20 -15.94
CA TRP A 317 -5.09 -0.14 -14.88
C TRP A 317 -5.05 -1.65 -14.62
N PRO A 318 -3.91 -2.22 -14.19
CA PRO A 318 -3.81 -3.66 -13.91
C PRO A 318 -4.81 -4.19 -12.88
N MET A 319 -5.13 -3.36 -11.89
CA MET A 319 -6.08 -3.66 -10.81
C MET A 319 -6.93 -2.42 -10.50
N PRO A 320 -8.10 -2.56 -9.86
CA PRO A 320 -8.87 -1.41 -9.40
C PRO A 320 -8.01 -0.49 -8.53
N LEU A 321 -8.11 0.83 -8.75
CA LEU A 321 -7.34 1.78 -7.97
C LEU A 321 -7.68 1.70 -6.48
N VAL A 322 -6.66 1.63 -5.65
CA VAL A 322 -6.83 1.73 -4.20
C VAL A 322 -7.14 3.16 -3.81
N ASN A 323 -6.48 4.11 -4.47
CA ASN A 323 -6.53 5.51 -4.09
C ASN A 323 -7.21 6.37 -5.16
N ILE A 324 -8.38 6.94 -4.83
CA ILE A 324 -9.11 7.87 -5.71
C ILE A 324 -8.27 9.11 -6.10
N TRP A 325 -7.27 9.46 -5.28
CA TRP A 325 -6.35 10.58 -5.54
C TRP A 325 -5.29 10.28 -6.61
N HIS A 326 -5.31 9.08 -7.18
CA HIS A 326 -4.32 8.63 -8.17
C HIS A 326 -4.11 9.62 -9.33
N PRO A 327 -5.12 10.23 -9.97
CA PRO A 327 -4.92 11.21 -11.04
C PRO A 327 -4.11 12.44 -10.57
N LEU A 328 -4.36 12.92 -9.34
CA LEU A 328 -3.61 14.04 -8.76
C LEU A 328 -2.14 13.71 -8.56
N TYR A 329 -1.86 12.51 -8.02
CA TYR A 329 -0.48 12.05 -7.85
C TYR A 329 0.23 11.84 -9.17
N THR A 330 -0.48 11.37 -10.20
CA THR A 330 0.05 11.24 -11.56
C THR A 330 0.39 12.61 -12.14
N HIS A 331 -0.49 13.60 -12.00
CA HIS A 331 -0.25 14.97 -12.47
C HIS A 331 0.98 15.59 -11.80
N LEU A 332 1.11 15.46 -10.48
CA LEU A 332 2.29 15.94 -9.74
C LEU A 332 3.57 15.21 -10.17
N ALA A 333 3.52 13.89 -10.32
CA ALA A 333 4.67 13.08 -10.72
C ALA A 333 5.17 13.45 -12.12
N LEU A 334 4.26 13.73 -13.07
CA LEU A 334 4.60 14.24 -14.41
C LEU A 334 5.36 15.56 -14.33
N ALA A 335 4.92 16.49 -13.50
CA ALA A 335 5.60 17.77 -13.31
C ALA A 335 7.03 17.60 -12.76
N GLY A 336 7.27 16.59 -11.92
CA GLY A 336 8.61 16.24 -11.44
C GLY A 336 9.49 15.63 -12.53
N ARG A 337 8.94 14.67 -13.27
CA ARG A 337 9.62 14.03 -14.41
C ARG A 337 10.06 15.06 -15.46
N ASP A 338 9.17 15.99 -15.82
CA ASP A 338 9.43 17.01 -16.84
C ASP A 338 10.53 18.00 -16.40
N GLN A 339 10.83 18.06 -15.10
CA GLN A 339 11.96 18.80 -14.53
C GLN A 339 13.21 17.93 -14.32
N GLY A 340 13.21 16.70 -14.83
CA GLY A 340 14.37 15.81 -14.82
C GLY A 340 14.47 14.91 -13.59
N ALA A 341 13.41 14.76 -12.79
CA ALA A 341 13.40 13.74 -11.74
C ALA A 341 13.47 12.34 -12.35
N ARG A 342 14.13 11.43 -11.64
CA ARG A 342 14.19 9.98 -11.93
C ARG A 342 13.56 9.15 -10.84
N THR A 343 13.52 9.67 -9.63
CA THR A 343 12.88 9.01 -8.50
C THR A 343 11.81 9.89 -7.89
N LEU A 344 10.82 9.25 -7.25
CA LEU A 344 9.70 9.91 -6.59
C LEU A 344 9.66 9.48 -5.13
N LEU A 345 9.94 10.41 -4.23
CA LEU A 345 9.86 10.22 -2.79
C LEU A 345 8.46 10.56 -2.26
N THR A 346 8.01 9.82 -1.27
CA THR A 346 6.76 10.11 -0.55
C THR A 346 6.93 9.96 0.96
N GLY A 347 6.02 10.58 1.74
CA GLY A 347 5.92 10.40 3.18
C GLY A 347 5.07 9.19 3.61
N ALA A 348 4.66 8.33 2.67
CA ALA A 348 3.89 7.12 2.97
C ALA A 348 4.66 6.20 3.92
N GLY A 349 3.96 5.58 4.88
CA GLY A 349 4.56 4.82 5.98
C GLY A 349 4.67 5.62 7.28
N GLY A 350 4.75 6.95 7.21
CA GLY A 350 4.85 7.78 8.41
C GLY A 350 3.63 7.69 9.32
N ASP A 351 2.44 7.53 8.77
CA ASP A 351 1.21 7.36 9.55
C ASP A 351 1.10 5.95 10.13
N GLU A 352 1.55 4.94 9.41
CA GLU A 352 1.51 3.54 9.79
C GLU A 352 2.47 3.22 10.95
N TRP A 353 3.68 3.75 10.91
CA TRP A 353 4.75 3.40 11.85
C TRP A 353 4.95 4.39 12.99
N LEU A 354 4.72 5.69 12.76
CA LEU A 354 4.94 6.75 13.75
C LEU A 354 3.66 7.12 14.52
N SER A 355 2.51 6.58 14.12
CA SER A 355 1.25 6.72 14.86
C SER A 355 1.01 5.50 15.74
N VAL A 356 0.48 5.71 16.93
CA VAL A 356 0.18 4.62 17.84
C VAL A 356 -1.29 4.27 17.77
N SER A 357 -1.60 2.97 17.57
CA SER A 357 -2.97 2.47 17.57
C SER A 357 -3.69 2.79 18.89
N PRO A 358 -4.95 3.26 18.84
CA PRO A 358 -5.76 3.46 20.05
C PRO A 358 -5.90 2.21 20.93
N ARG A 359 -5.71 1.01 20.36
CA ARG A 359 -5.78 -0.25 21.11
C ARG A 359 -4.64 -0.44 22.12
N TRP A 360 -3.56 0.36 22.01
CA TRP A 360 -2.54 0.39 23.06
C TRP A 360 -3.10 0.75 24.44
N ALA A 361 -4.26 1.42 24.51
CA ALA A 361 -4.98 1.61 25.76
C ALA A 361 -5.32 0.30 26.49
N ALA A 362 -5.59 -0.78 25.75
CA ALA A 362 -5.83 -2.11 26.35
C ALA A 362 -4.55 -2.68 26.99
N ASP A 363 -3.40 -2.52 26.34
CA ASP A 363 -2.12 -2.98 26.89
C ASP A 363 -1.72 -2.17 28.13
N CYS A 364 -1.90 -0.84 28.11
CA CYS A 364 -1.72 0.00 29.29
C CYS A 364 -2.62 -0.45 30.46
N MET A 365 -3.88 -0.78 30.20
CA MET A 365 -4.80 -1.27 31.24
C MET A 365 -4.40 -2.65 31.74
N ARG A 366 -3.99 -3.57 30.84
CA ARG A 366 -3.53 -4.91 31.20
C ARG A 366 -2.29 -4.86 32.09
N GLY A 367 -1.35 -3.97 31.78
CA GLY A 367 -0.12 -3.73 32.55
C GLY A 367 -0.28 -2.81 33.75
N LEU A 368 -1.49 -2.27 34.02
CA LEU A 368 -1.76 -1.24 35.06
C LEU A 368 -0.92 0.05 34.89
N HIS A 369 -0.54 0.38 33.64
CA HIS A 369 0.27 1.54 33.29
C HIS A 369 -0.60 2.81 33.10
N PHE A 370 -1.27 3.26 34.18
CA PHE A 370 -2.24 4.36 34.09
C PHE A 370 -1.60 5.72 33.76
N LEU A 371 -0.34 5.94 34.11
CA LEU A 371 0.39 7.16 33.71
C LEU A 371 0.62 7.20 32.19
N GLU A 372 1.01 6.08 31.60
CA GLU A 372 1.17 5.97 30.15
C GLU A 372 -0.16 6.14 29.42
N LEU A 373 -1.24 5.57 29.95
CA LEU A 373 -2.59 5.76 29.42
C LEU A 373 -3.02 7.25 29.47
N HIS A 374 -2.66 7.97 30.55
CA HIS A 374 -2.91 9.42 30.65
C HIS A 374 -2.09 10.20 29.61
N HIS A 375 -0.79 9.90 29.46
CA HIS A 375 0.06 10.53 28.44
C HIS A 375 -0.46 10.24 27.03
N PHE A 376 -0.94 9.04 26.79
CA PHE A 376 -1.54 8.65 25.52
C PHE A 376 -2.81 9.45 25.20
N TRP A 377 -3.69 9.66 26.20
CA TRP A 377 -4.84 10.56 26.06
C TRP A 377 -4.43 12.00 25.75
N LEU A 378 -3.39 12.53 26.42
CA LEU A 378 -2.84 13.85 26.12
C LEU A 378 -2.36 13.94 24.68
N THR A 379 -1.70 12.91 24.16
CA THR A 379 -1.23 12.84 22.78
C THR A 379 -2.38 12.95 21.78
N PHE A 380 -3.47 12.21 21.97
CA PHE A 380 -4.65 12.33 21.11
C PHE A 380 -5.27 13.73 21.16
N ARG A 381 -5.43 14.28 22.35
CA ARG A 381 -5.97 15.62 22.55
C ARG A 381 -5.15 16.70 21.86
N ASN A 382 -3.83 16.56 21.86
CA ASN A 382 -2.92 17.57 21.34
C ASN A 382 -2.67 17.42 19.82
N SER A 383 -2.76 16.21 19.29
CA SER A 383 -2.39 15.91 17.89
C SER A 383 -3.56 15.89 16.92
N TYR A 384 -4.78 15.66 17.41
CA TYR A 384 -5.96 15.51 16.56
C TYR A 384 -7.06 16.50 16.92
N THR A 385 -7.86 16.90 15.93
CA THR A 385 -9.04 17.73 16.14
C THR A 385 -10.21 16.85 16.54
N VAL A 386 -10.28 16.47 17.83
CA VAL A 386 -11.31 15.56 18.36
C VAL A 386 -12.02 16.13 19.59
N ARG A 387 -13.28 15.74 19.80
CA ARG A 387 -14.02 16.09 21.01
C ARG A 387 -13.44 15.33 22.21
N LYS A 388 -12.98 16.06 23.22
CA LYS A 388 -12.21 15.55 24.38
C LYS A 388 -12.90 14.39 25.11
N TRP A 389 -14.17 14.59 25.52
CA TRP A 389 -14.90 13.60 26.32
C TRP A 389 -15.31 12.33 25.56
N PRO A 390 -15.88 12.41 24.34
CA PRO A 390 -16.11 11.22 23.53
C PRO A 390 -14.84 10.44 23.25
N MET A 391 -13.72 11.11 23.00
CA MET A 391 -12.44 10.45 22.75
C MET A 391 -11.92 9.74 24.00
N LEU A 392 -11.96 10.38 25.18
CA LEU A 392 -11.56 9.72 26.43
C LEU A 392 -12.43 8.49 26.72
N ARG A 393 -13.75 8.62 26.58
CA ARG A 393 -14.66 7.47 26.72
C ARG A 393 -14.34 6.34 25.75
N ASN A 394 -14.06 6.66 24.49
CA ASN A 394 -13.70 5.66 23.48
C ASN A 394 -12.36 5.00 23.82
N LEU A 395 -11.38 5.78 24.28
CA LEU A 395 -10.08 5.25 24.67
C LEU A 395 -10.20 4.25 25.83
N LEU A 396 -10.95 4.64 26.89
CA LEU A 396 -11.12 3.79 28.06
C LEU A 396 -12.03 2.57 27.79
N TRP A 397 -13.14 2.78 27.08
CA TRP A 397 -14.12 1.73 26.87
C TRP A 397 -13.90 0.94 25.57
N LYS A 398 -13.98 1.61 24.41
CA LYS A 398 -13.96 0.94 23.09
C LYS A 398 -12.61 0.31 22.80
N TYR A 399 -11.53 1.03 23.06
CA TYR A 399 -10.14 0.62 22.74
C TYR A 399 -9.42 -0.03 23.94
N GLY A 400 -9.88 0.21 25.16
CA GLY A 400 -9.35 -0.38 26.40
C GLY A 400 -10.19 -1.57 26.87
N ALA A 401 -11.12 -1.32 27.80
CA ALA A 401 -11.86 -2.35 28.52
C ALA A 401 -12.61 -3.34 27.61
N GLN A 402 -13.24 -2.86 26.53
CA GLN A 402 -13.97 -3.70 25.59
C GLN A 402 -13.03 -4.68 24.84
N VAL A 403 -11.79 -4.28 24.55
CA VAL A 403 -10.78 -5.16 23.94
C VAL A 403 -10.42 -6.27 24.93
N LEU A 404 -10.09 -5.92 26.17
CA LEU A 404 -9.76 -6.90 27.23
C LEU A 404 -10.90 -7.89 27.50
N VAL A 405 -12.14 -7.40 27.64
CA VAL A 405 -13.32 -8.26 27.81
C VAL A 405 -13.51 -9.20 26.61
N ARG A 406 -13.33 -8.69 25.40
CA ARG A 406 -13.46 -9.47 24.18
C ARG A 406 -12.38 -10.56 24.08
N ASP A 407 -11.15 -10.25 24.47
CA ASP A 407 -10.04 -11.22 24.47
C ASP A 407 -10.25 -12.29 25.53
N ALA A 408 -10.71 -11.91 26.74
CA ALA A 408 -11.06 -12.84 27.80
C ALA A 408 -12.23 -13.76 27.41
N LEU A 409 -13.28 -13.19 26.80
CA LEU A 409 -14.43 -13.98 26.31
C LEU A 409 -14.02 -14.93 25.17
N ARG A 410 -13.15 -14.50 24.26
CA ARG A 410 -12.66 -15.34 23.16
C ARG A 410 -11.83 -16.51 23.65
N SER A 411 -10.94 -16.27 24.61
CA SER A 411 -10.13 -17.33 25.23
C SER A 411 -10.98 -18.32 26.01
N SER A 412 -12.04 -17.88 26.66
CA SER A 412 -12.96 -18.73 27.45
C SER A 412 -14.01 -19.41 26.56
N ALA A 413 -14.74 -18.65 25.73
CA ALA A 413 -15.80 -19.16 24.87
C ALA A 413 -15.25 -20.00 23.70
N GLY A 414 -14.05 -19.67 23.19
CA GLY A 414 -13.36 -20.46 22.18
C GLY A 414 -12.99 -21.87 22.64
N ARG A 415 -12.78 -22.05 23.95
CA ARG A 415 -12.55 -23.38 24.56
C ARG A 415 -13.83 -24.14 24.85
N VAL A 416 -14.93 -23.45 25.18
CA VAL A 416 -16.18 -24.07 25.67
C VAL A 416 -17.23 -24.25 24.56
N ALA A 417 -17.32 -23.33 23.62
CA ALA A 417 -18.33 -23.34 22.55
C ALA A 417 -17.82 -22.70 21.24
N PRO A 418 -16.78 -23.24 20.58
CA PRO A 418 -16.18 -22.68 19.39
C PRO A 418 -17.18 -22.44 18.25
N GLN A 419 -18.09 -23.40 18.02
CA GLN A 419 -19.11 -23.29 16.97
C GLN A 419 -20.09 -22.13 17.20
N ARG A 420 -20.57 -21.92 18.44
CA ARG A 420 -21.47 -20.80 18.76
C ARG A 420 -20.82 -19.43 18.54
N LEU A 421 -19.53 -19.33 18.82
CA LEU A 421 -18.77 -18.12 18.58
C LEU A 421 -18.60 -17.85 17.08
N GLU A 422 -18.35 -18.89 16.32
CA GLU A 422 -18.24 -18.79 14.86
C GLU A 422 -19.59 -18.42 14.23
N ASP A 423 -20.68 -19.06 14.63
CA ASP A 423 -22.04 -18.73 14.17
C ASP A 423 -22.43 -17.29 14.49
N ALA A 424 -22.05 -16.79 15.68
CA ALA A 424 -22.28 -15.39 16.05
C ALA A 424 -21.47 -14.42 15.17
N ARG A 425 -20.23 -14.78 14.81
CA ARG A 425 -19.39 -13.99 13.91
C ARG A 425 -19.96 -13.98 12.49
N ARG A 426 -20.38 -15.13 11.95
CA ARG A 426 -21.02 -15.26 10.64
C ARG A 426 -22.30 -14.42 10.57
N ARG A 427 -23.15 -14.52 11.60
CA ARG A 427 -24.36 -13.69 11.70
C ARG A 427 -24.04 -12.21 11.68
N HIS A 428 -23.04 -11.77 12.43
CA HIS A 428 -22.62 -10.36 12.47
C HIS A 428 -22.08 -9.85 11.13
N VAL A 429 -21.38 -10.69 10.35
CA VAL A 429 -20.95 -10.36 8.99
C VAL A 429 -22.17 -10.21 8.08
N ARG A 430 -23.09 -11.19 8.11
CA ARG A 430 -24.31 -11.20 7.30
C ARG A 430 -25.20 -9.98 7.55
N GLU A 431 -25.38 -9.58 8.81
CA GLU A 431 -26.18 -8.40 9.18
C GLU A 431 -25.58 -7.07 8.67
N ARG A 432 -24.31 -7.10 8.27
CA ARG A 432 -23.60 -5.92 7.74
C ARG A 432 -23.40 -5.93 6.23
N MET A 433 -23.69 -7.06 5.58
CA MET A 433 -23.68 -7.11 4.12
C MET A 433 -24.84 -6.30 3.57
N ASP A 434 -24.55 -5.49 2.57
CA ASP A 434 -25.59 -4.78 1.86
C ASP A 434 -26.48 -5.76 1.07
N PRO A 435 -27.80 -5.53 0.99
CA PRO A 435 -28.73 -6.44 0.29
C PRO A 435 -28.38 -6.70 -1.18
N TRP A 436 -27.74 -5.73 -1.83
CA TRP A 436 -27.31 -5.84 -3.22
C TRP A 436 -26.02 -6.64 -3.42
N LEU A 437 -25.30 -7.00 -2.37
CA LEU A 437 -24.01 -7.69 -2.47
C LEU A 437 -24.20 -9.20 -2.41
N ALA A 438 -23.52 -9.92 -3.32
CA ALA A 438 -23.48 -11.38 -3.38
C ALA A 438 -24.88 -12.01 -3.35
N PRO A 439 -25.70 -11.79 -4.40
CA PRO A 439 -27.07 -12.28 -4.48
C PRO A 439 -27.13 -13.83 -4.48
N ASP A 440 -26.06 -14.48 -4.95
CA ASP A 440 -25.91 -15.93 -4.91
C ASP A 440 -25.57 -16.41 -3.48
N ARG A 441 -26.33 -17.40 -3.00
CA ARG A 441 -26.17 -17.95 -1.64
C ARG A 441 -24.80 -18.58 -1.38
N GLU A 442 -24.18 -19.21 -2.39
CA GLU A 442 -22.86 -19.82 -2.24
C GLU A 442 -21.79 -18.74 -2.17
N LEU A 443 -21.88 -17.71 -3.00
CA LEU A 443 -20.98 -16.57 -2.96
C LEU A 443 -21.11 -15.84 -1.61
N ALA A 444 -22.32 -15.58 -1.13
CA ALA A 444 -22.56 -14.95 0.16
C ALA A 444 -21.93 -15.75 1.31
N LYS A 445 -22.08 -17.08 1.29
CA LYS A 445 -21.46 -17.97 2.27
C LYS A 445 -19.93 -17.89 2.23
N THR A 446 -19.33 -17.90 1.04
CA THR A 446 -17.88 -17.78 0.85
C THR A 446 -17.37 -16.45 1.39
N VAL A 447 -18.07 -15.35 1.12
CA VAL A 447 -17.75 -14.01 1.65
C VAL A 447 -17.82 -13.98 3.19
N GLU A 448 -18.85 -14.60 3.79
CA GLU A 448 -18.96 -14.75 5.24
C GLU A 448 -17.78 -15.52 5.83
N GLU A 449 -17.44 -16.67 5.24
CA GLU A 449 -16.34 -17.54 5.70
C GLU A 449 -14.99 -16.82 5.65
N ARG A 450 -14.69 -16.14 4.54
CA ARG A 450 -13.48 -15.34 4.39
C ARG A 450 -13.40 -14.21 5.41
N SER A 451 -14.51 -13.50 5.63
CA SER A 451 -14.58 -12.40 6.60
C SER A 451 -14.41 -12.86 8.06
N VAL A 452 -14.78 -14.10 8.35
CA VAL A 452 -14.57 -14.71 9.68
C VAL A 452 -13.12 -15.18 9.84
N ALA A 453 -12.56 -15.86 8.83
CA ALA A 453 -11.19 -16.38 8.86
C ALA A 453 -10.17 -15.25 9.05
N TRP A 454 -10.30 -14.15 8.33
CA TRP A 454 -9.40 -13.00 8.45
C TRP A 454 -9.29 -12.41 9.86
N LYS A 455 -10.32 -12.57 10.70
CA LYS A 455 -10.33 -12.11 12.10
C LYS A 455 -9.67 -13.08 13.09
N GLN A 456 -9.35 -14.30 12.68
CA GLN A 456 -8.85 -15.33 13.59
C GLN A 456 -7.32 -15.34 13.73
N ASP A 457 -6.56 -14.95 12.69
CA ASP A 457 -5.09 -15.09 12.64
C ASP A 457 -4.29 -14.07 13.50
N ARG A 458 -4.93 -13.20 14.29
CA ARG A 458 -4.29 -12.03 14.91
C ARG A 458 -4.05 -12.13 16.42
N HIS A 459 -3.76 -13.29 17.01
CA HIS A 459 -3.98 -13.47 18.45
C HIS A 459 -2.78 -13.77 19.37
N SER A 460 -1.52 -13.62 18.96
CA SER A 460 -0.40 -13.99 19.84
C SER A 460 0.35 -12.82 20.49
N GLN A 461 0.11 -11.61 20.10
CA GLN A 461 0.89 -10.43 20.53
C GLN A 461 -0.07 -9.38 21.10
N GLY A 462 0.32 -8.55 22.08
CA GLY A 462 -0.50 -7.52 22.72
C GLY A 462 -1.41 -6.73 21.78
N ALA A 463 -2.35 -5.99 22.29
CA ALA A 463 -3.37 -5.31 21.48
C ALA A 463 -2.76 -4.30 20.48
N TYR A 464 -1.64 -3.67 20.84
CA TYR A 464 -0.90 -2.74 19.99
C TYR A 464 -0.25 -3.46 18.79
N LEU A 465 0.60 -4.45 19.05
CA LEU A 465 1.29 -5.19 17.99
C LEU A 465 0.31 -5.95 17.08
N SER A 466 -0.83 -6.43 17.64
CA SER A 466 -1.91 -7.02 16.84
C SER A 466 -2.54 -6.07 15.82
N ASP A 467 -2.39 -4.77 15.96
CA ASP A 467 -2.81 -3.78 14.95
C ASP A 467 -1.67 -3.39 13.99
N VAL A 468 -0.42 -3.40 14.45
CA VAL A 468 0.74 -2.94 13.68
C VAL A 468 1.25 -4.05 12.74
N VAL A 469 1.42 -5.28 13.25
CA VAL A 469 1.94 -6.42 12.48
C VAL A 469 1.14 -6.69 11.19
N PRO A 470 -0.21 -6.61 11.20
CA PRO A 470 -0.99 -6.84 10.00
C PRO A 470 -0.74 -5.87 8.84
N TYR A 471 -0.06 -4.73 9.04
CA TYR A 471 0.31 -3.85 7.92
C TYR A 471 1.21 -4.55 6.90
N PHE A 472 2.03 -5.52 7.33
CA PHE A 472 2.89 -6.30 6.42
C PHE A 472 2.11 -7.25 5.52
N GLU A 473 0.96 -7.73 5.97
CA GLU A 473 0.08 -8.66 5.26
C GLU A 473 -1.25 -8.01 4.86
N ASN A 474 -1.32 -6.68 4.88
CA ASN A 474 -2.51 -5.96 4.49
C ASN A 474 -2.56 -5.85 2.97
N ILE A 475 -3.60 -6.39 2.37
CA ILE A 475 -3.80 -6.34 0.92
C ILE A 475 -3.90 -4.91 0.38
N VAL A 476 -4.53 -3.98 1.12
CA VAL A 476 -4.66 -2.57 0.71
C VAL A 476 -3.27 -1.95 0.60
N VAL A 477 -2.42 -2.16 1.62
CA VAL A 477 -1.04 -1.65 1.65
C VAL A 477 -0.19 -2.29 0.54
N ALA A 478 -0.39 -3.59 0.24
CA ALA A 478 0.27 -4.25 -0.88
C ALA A 478 -0.15 -3.65 -2.23
N MET A 479 -1.46 -3.44 -2.43
CA MET A 479 -2.00 -2.85 -3.66
C MET A 479 -1.60 -1.38 -3.82
N GLU A 480 -1.52 -0.59 -2.75
CA GLU A 480 -1.02 0.79 -2.81
C GLU A 480 0.43 0.87 -3.31
N ARG A 481 1.29 -0.07 -2.88
CA ARG A 481 2.67 -0.16 -3.39
C ARG A 481 2.72 -0.59 -4.85
N GLU A 482 1.92 -1.57 -5.22
CA GLU A 482 1.78 -2.00 -6.61
C GLU A 482 1.21 -0.88 -7.51
N GLU A 483 0.27 -0.08 -7.00
CA GLU A 483 -0.24 1.12 -7.68
C GLU A 483 0.85 2.18 -7.85
N ALA A 484 1.66 2.42 -6.81
CA ALA A 484 2.77 3.36 -6.88
C ALA A 484 3.87 2.88 -7.86
N TYR A 485 4.21 1.60 -7.84
CA TYR A 485 5.14 0.98 -8.79
C TYR A 485 4.65 1.13 -10.23
N GLU A 486 3.40 0.73 -10.51
CA GLU A 486 2.83 0.81 -11.86
C GLU A 486 2.76 2.26 -12.37
N ARG A 487 2.40 3.23 -11.51
CA ARG A 487 2.46 4.65 -11.85
C ARG A 487 3.88 5.08 -12.18
N GLY A 488 4.83 4.72 -11.34
CA GLY A 488 6.25 5.02 -11.55
C GLY A 488 6.75 4.46 -12.87
N ARG A 489 6.50 3.17 -13.11
CA ARG A 489 6.87 2.46 -14.35
C ARG A 489 6.32 3.15 -15.60
N ARG A 490 5.02 3.51 -15.61
CA ARG A 490 4.38 4.22 -16.73
C ARG A 490 4.94 5.61 -16.96
N LEU A 491 5.46 6.25 -15.93
CA LEU A 491 6.02 7.60 -16.00
C LEU A 491 7.55 7.62 -16.17
N GLY A 492 8.23 6.48 -16.08
CA GLY A 492 9.69 6.41 -16.06
C GLY A 492 10.29 7.01 -14.78
N LEU A 493 9.61 6.83 -13.65
CA LEU A 493 10.01 7.26 -12.31
C LEU A 493 10.06 6.07 -11.36
N GLU A 494 11.12 5.95 -10.56
CA GLU A 494 11.21 4.94 -9.51
C GLU A 494 10.58 5.46 -8.21
N PRO A 495 9.52 4.84 -7.67
CA PRO A 495 8.92 5.26 -6.41
C PRO A 495 9.71 4.75 -5.21
N PHE A 496 10.01 5.64 -4.26
CA PHE A 496 10.63 5.32 -2.98
C PHE A 496 9.81 5.85 -1.81
N MET A 497 9.65 5.01 -0.81
CA MET A 497 8.91 5.31 0.42
C MET A 497 9.84 5.10 1.62
N PRO A 498 10.64 6.10 2.05
CA PRO A 498 11.68 5.92 3.07
C PRO A 498 11.18 5.36 4.40
N PHE A 499 9.94 5.64 4.80
CA PHE A 499 9.34 5.01 5.99
C PHE A 499 8.94 3.54 5.79
N TRP A 500 8.94 3.06 4.55
CA TRP A 500 8.82 1.65 4.18
C TRP A 500 10.16 1.01 3.81
N ASP A 501 11.28 1.58 4.27
CA ASP A 501 12.58 0.93 4.19
C ASP A 501 12.66 -0.19 5.23
N PRO A 502 13.19 -1.39 4.91
CA PRO A 502 13.22 -2.53 5.84
C PRO A 502 13.92 -2.23 7.17
N GLU A 503 15.01 -1.46 7.17
CA GLU A 503 15.74 -1.10 8.39
C GLU A 503 14.96 -0.07 9.22
N VAL A 504 14.32 0.89 8.56
CA VAL A 504 13.44 1.89 9.22
C VAL A 504 12.23 1.21 9.85
N VAL A 505 11.59 0.29 9.12
CA VAL A 505 10.43 -0.46 9.61
C VAL A 505 10.80 -1.34 10.79
N ASP A 506 11.90 -2.09 10.72
CA ASP A 506 12.39 -2.92 11.82
C ASP A 506 12.63 -2.09 13.09
N PHE A 507 13.29 -0.93 12.95
CA PHE A 507 13.49 0.00 14.04
C PHE A 507 12.18 0.52 14.64
N LEU A 508 11.23 0.97 13.79
CA LEU A 508 9.97 1.59 14.26
C LEU A 508 9.02 0.56 14.88
N VAL A 509 8.95 -0.67 14.36
CA VAL A 509 8.16 -1.76 14.98
C VAL A 509 8.66 -2.09 16.37
N ARG A 510 9.97 -2.05 16.58
CA ARG A 510 10.60 -2.25 17.89
C ARG A 510 10.66 -1.00 18.77
N THR A 511 10.15 0.15 18.29
CA THR A 511 10.10 1.38 19.10
C THR A 511 8.86 1.37 19.99
N PRO A 512 9.00 1.41 21.33
CA PRO A 512 7.86 1.41 22.23
C PRO A 512 6.94 2.63 21.99
N PRO A 513 5.61 2.48 22.10
CA PRO A 513 4.65 3.58 21.89
C PRO A 513 4.97 4.85 22.68
N ARG A 514 5.50 4.75 23.90
CA ARG A 514 5.88 5.90 24.73
C ARG A 514 6.96 6.79 24.08
N LEU A 515 7.90 6.18 23.31
CA LEU A 515 8.95 6.91 22.61
C LEU A 515 8.43 7.56 21.33
N LEU A 516 7.50 6.91 20.60
CA LEU A 516 6.83 7.50 19.43
C LEU A 516 6.04 8.76 19.79
N HIS A 517 5.57 8.88 21.03
CA HIS A 517 4.75 9.97 21.55
C HIS A 517 5.51 10.97 22.43
N SER A 518 6.80 11.10 22.28
CA SER A 518 7.58 12.04 23.08
C SER A 518 6.97 13.46 23.00
N GLY A 519 6.96 14.17 24.14
CA GLY A 519 6.32 15.48 24.25
C GLY A 519 4.79 15.48 24.21
N HIS A 520 4.13 14.33 24.45
CA HIS A 520 2.67 14.16 24.39
C HIS A 520 2.05 14.56 23.06
N ARG A 521 2.74 14.24 21.97
CA ARG A 521 2.29 14.46 20.61
C ARG A 521 2.62 13.26 19.73
N ALA A 522 1.76 12.98 18.76
CA ALA A 522 2.05 11.95 17.74
C ALA A 522 3.29 12.35 16.93
N LYS A 523 4.06 11.35 16.49
CA LYS A 523 5.28 11.53 15.71
C LYS A 523 6.37 12.33 16.43
N GLY A 524 6.48 12.14 17.75
CA GLY A 524 7.37 12.90 18.63
C GLY A 524 8.84 12.86 18.19
N ILE A 525 9.31 11.71 17.65
CA ILE A 525 10.68 11.53 17.15
C ILE A 525 11.03 12.57 16.06
N LEU A 526 10.10 12.85 15.14
CA LEU A 526 10.32 13.80 14.04
C LEU A 526 10.02 15.24 14.44
N ARG A 527 8.98 15.43 15.25
CA ARG A 527 8.40 16.73 15.53
C ARG A 527 9.38 17.72 16.14
N SER A 528 10.15 17.29 17.13
CA SER A 528 11.14 18.14 17.79
C SER A 528 12.27 18.58 16.85
N THR A 529 12.70 17.71 15.95
CA THR A 529 13.72 18.01 14.94
C THR A 529 13.21 19.01 13.90
N LEU A 530 11.98 18.78 13.39
CA LEU A 530 11.37 19.67 12.40
C LEU A 530 11.03 21.04 12.99
N ALA A 531 10.57 21.12 14.25
CA ALA A 531 10.29 22.39 14.92
C ALA A 531 11.57 23.24 15.10
N LYS A 532 12.70 22.61 15.41
CA LYS A 532 14.00 23.29 15.48
C LYS A 532 14.49 23.74 14.10
N ARG A 533 14.30 22.89 13.09
CA ARG A 533 14.75 23.17 11.71
C ARG A 533 13.93 24.27 11.05
N PHE A 534 12.60 24.31 11.29
CA PHE A 534 11.64 25.22 10.69
C PHE A 534 10.80 25.92 11.76
N PRO A 535 11.38 26.88 12.50
CA PRO A 535 10.68 27.54 13.61
C PRO A 535 9.36 28.23 13.20
N ALA A 536 9.33 28.79 11.97
CA ALA A 536 8.13 29.42 11.42
C ALA A 536 7.10 28.41 10.85
N GLY A 537 7.44 27.12 10.78
CA GLY A 537 6.58 26.05 10.26
C GLY A 537 5.43 25.65 11.19
N GLY A 538 5.60 25.85 12.52
CA GLY A 538 4.59 25.51 13.51
C GLY A 538 4.47 24.02 13.78
N PHE A 539 5.49 23.22 13.45
CA PHE A 539 5.46 21.75 13.59
C PHE A 539 5.27 21.26 15.02
N GLU A 540 5.66 22.05 16.02
CA GLU A 540 5.45 21.72 17.42
C GLU A 540 3.96 21.56 17.74
N ASP A 541 3.13 22.48 17.22
CA ASP A 541 1.69 22.53 17.50
C ASP A 541 0.79 22.05 16.36
N GLN A 542 1.36 21.69 15.22
CA GLN A 542 0.62 21.23 14.04
C GLN A 542 -0.28 20.03 14.40
N LYS A 543 -1.56 20.14 14.10
CA LYS A 543 -2.51 19.04 14.19
C LYS A 543 -2.65 18.33 12.85
N LYS A 544 -2.96 17.05 12.91
CA LYS A 544 -3.22 16.29 11.69
C LYS A 544 -4.49 16.80 11.01
N ILE A 545 -4.35 17.21 9.75
CA ILE A 545 -5.48 17.53 8.88
C ILE A 545 -6.06 16.21 8.35
N LEU A 546 -7.35 16.01 8.56
CA LEU A 546 -8.06 14.83 8.04
C LEU A 546 -8.86 15.25 6.80
N ILE A 547 -8.45 14.79 5.64
CA ILE A 547 -9.06 15.13 4.35
C ILE A 547 -10.39 14.38 4.11
N ILE A 548 -10.86 13.58 5.08
CA ILE A 548 -12.04 12.72 4.98
C ILE A 548 -13.30 13.55 4.67
N ASP A 549 -13.46 14.70 5.32
CA ASP A 549 -14.65 15.55 5.10
C ASP A 549 -14.69 16.08 3.68
N PHE A 550 -13.55 16.56 3.17
CA PHE A 550 -13.42 17.02 1.79
C PHE A 550 -13.66 15.87 0.78
N SER A 551 -13.08 14.69 1.00
CA SER A 551 -13.29 13.55 0.11
C SER A 551 -14.73 13.08 0.11
N THR A 552 -15.40 13.13 1.25
CA THR A 552 -16.82 12.78 1.38
C THR A 552 -17.71 13.74 0.62
N GLU A 553 -17.45 15.05 0.72
CA GLU A 553 -18.20 16.08 -0.02
C GLU A 553 -18.00 15.91 -1.54
N MET A 554 -16.76 15.76 -1.99
CA MET A 554 -16.40 15.52 -3.37
C MET A 554 -17.08 14.25 -3.95
N LEU A 555 -17.04 13.12 -3.23
CA LEU A 555 -17.72 11.90 -3.65
C LEU A 555 -19.24 12.10 -3.73
N THR A 556 -19.82 12.79 -2.75
CA THR A 556 -21.25 13.09 -2.72
C THR A 556 -21.70 13.89 -3.95
N GLU A 557 -20.86 14.82 -4.40
CA GLU A 557 -21.12 15.66 -5.56
C GLU A 557 -20.88 14.94 -6.90
N GLN A 558 -19.79 14.16 -7.02
CA GLN A 558 -19.33 13.63 -8.30
C GLN A 558 -19.85 12.21 -8.62
N ILE A 559 -20.18 11.39 -7.61
CA ILE A 559 -20.71 10.02 -7.83
C ILE A 559 -21.98 9.99 -8.70
N PRO A 560 -22.97 10.90 -8.57
CA PRO A 560 -24.17 10.84 -9.41
C PRO A 560 -23.87 10.90 -10.92
N ARG A 561 -22.92 11.74 -11.34
CA ARG A 561 -22.50 11.84 -12.74
C ARG A 561 -21.78 10.56 -13.19
N ALA A 562 -20.87 10.05 -12.38
CA ALA A 562 -20.15 8.81 -12.67
C ALA A 562 -21.11 7.61 -12.76
N TRP A 563 -22.11 7.55 -11.89
CA TRP A 563 -23.13 6.51 -11.92
C TRP A 563 -23.93 6.51 -13.22
N GLU A 564 -24.29 7.69 -13.72
CA GLU A 564 -25.01 7.86 -15.00
C GLU A 564 -24.12 7.48 -16.19
N GLU A 565 -22.83 7.88 -16.20
CA GLU A 565 -21.88 7.57 -17.28
C GLU A 565 -21.54 6.07 -17.38
N TYR A 566 -21.49 5.38 -16.24
CA TYR A 566 -21.22 3.94 -16.17
C TYR A 566 -22.48 3.07 -16.22
N GLU A 567 -23.69 3.67 -16.25
CA GLU A 567 -24.99 2.96 -16.23
C GLU A 567 -25.13 2.01 -15.04
N GLY A 568 -24.53 2.37 -13.91
CA GLY A 568 -24.44 1.53 -12.71
C GLY A 568 -23.31 0.52 -12.78
N ALA A 569 -23.60 -0.79 -12.57
CA ALA A 569 -22.58 -1.84 -12.51
C ALA A 569 -23.02 -3.10 -13.30
N PRO A 570 -23.25 -3.02 -14.63
CA PRO A 570 -23.79 -4.12 -15.42
C PRO A 570 -22.86 -5.34 -15.50
N ILE A 571 -21.53 -5.17 -15.55
CA ILE A 571 -20.58 -6.29 -15.61
C ILE A 571 -20.54 -7.04 -14.27
N LEU A 572 -20.49 -6.32 -13.16
CA LEU A 572 -20.52 -6.95 -11.84
C LEU A 572 -21.86 -7.66 -11.60
N SER A 573 -22.96 -7.11 -12.13
CA SER A 573 -24.28 -7.75 -12.07
C SER A 573 -24.34 -9.01 -12.92
N ALA A 574 -23.90 -8.95 -14.17
CA ALA A 574 -23.83 -10.12 -15.06
C ALA A 574 -22.94 -11.23 -14.48
N SER A 575 -21.89 -10.86 -13.76
CA SER A 575 -21.00 -11.78 -13.05
C SER A 575 -21.61 -12.31 -11.72
N GLY A 576 -22.81 -11.86 -11.31
CA GLY A 576 -23.49 -12.26 -10.07
C GLY A 576 -22.78 -11.79 -8.80
N ILE A 577 -21.98 -10.71 -8.87
CA ILE A 577 -21.31 -10.11 -7.71
C ILE A 577 -22.25 -9.15 -6.99
N VAL A 578 -23.07 -8.42 -7.74
CA VAL A 578 -24.08 -7.49 -7.22
C VAL A 578 -25.45 -7.78 -7.81
N ASP A 579 -26.51 -7.49 -7.04
CA ASP A 579 -27.89 -7.44 -7.54
C ASP A 579 -28.17 -6.03 -8.05
N GLU A 580 -28.36 -5.90 -9.36
CA GLU A 580 -28.56 -4.60 -10.00
C GLU A 580 -29.83 -3.90 -9.49
N THR A 581 -30.92 -4.63 -9.28
CA THR A 581 -32.20 -4.07 -8.86
C THR A 581 -32.10 -3.45 -7.46
N GLU A 582 -31.52 -4.21 -6.53
CA GLU A 582 -31.28 -3.76 -5.16
C GLU A 582 -30.28 -2.60 -5.11
N LEU A 583 -29.20 -2.66 -5.90
CA LEU A 583 -28.18 -1.63 -5.96
C LEU A 583 -28.76 -0.32 -6.53
N GLN A 584 -29.55 -0.39 -7.62
CA GLN A 584 -30.25 0.75 -8.19
C GLN A 584 -31.30 1.33 -7.21
N SER A 585 -32.00 0.48 -6.47
CA SER A 585 -32.95 0.88 -5.44
C SER A 585 -32.26 1.66 -4.32
N ALA A 586 -31.12 1.14 -3.81
CA ALA A 586 -30.31 1.80 -2.80
C ALA A 586 -29.81 3.17 -3.28
N TYR A 587 -29.28 3.25 -4.50
CA TYR A 587 -28.84 4.51 -5.12
C TYR A 587 -29.97 5.52 -5.23
N ARG A 588 -31.14 5.14 -5.84
CA ARG A 588 -32.29 6.05 -6.04
C ARG A 588 -32.89 6.52 -4.71
N SER A 589 -32.96 5.63 -3.72
CA SER A 589 -33.46 5.98 -2.38
C SER A 589 -32.58 7.04 -1.73
N SER A 590 -31.28 6.83 -1.73
CA SER A 590 -30.33 7.74 -1.11
C SER A 590 -30.20 9.07 -1.85
N ARG A 591 -30.27 9.06 -3.20
CA ARG A 591 -30.27 10.29 -4.03
C ARG A 591 -31.51 11.15 -3.76
N ARG A 592 -32.71 10.54 -3.62
CA ARG A 592 -33.93 11.26 -3.26
C ARG A 592 -33.84 11.93 -1.89
N LYS A 593 -33.26 11.25 -0.91
CA LYS A 593 -33.01 11.82 0.42
C LYS A 593 -32.07 13.02 0.36
N LEU A 594 -31.04 12.96 -0.49
CA LEU A 594 -30.09 14.05 -0.70
C LEU A 594 -30.76 15.27 -1.38
N GLN A 595 -31.58 15.06 -2.42
CA GLN A 595 -32.29 16.13 -3.14
C GLN A 595 -33.37 16.80 -2.31
N GLY A 596 -33.99 16.08 -1.37
CA GLY A 596 -34.96 16.63 -0.41
C GLY A 596 -34.35 17.56 0.65
N ARG A 597 -33.06 17.81 0.60
CA ARG A 597 -32.21 18.52 1.58
C ARG A 597 -32.42 20.02 1.67
N GLU A 598 -33.09 20.66 0.74
CA GLU A 598 -33.47 22.09 0.86
C GLU A 598 -34.32 22.39 2.12
N ARG A 599 -34.67 21.36 2.91
CA ARG A 599 -35.51 21.41 4.11
C ARG A 599 -34.88 20.96 5.43
N GLY A 600 -33.53 20.90 5.57
CA GLY A 600 -32.94 21.10 6.91
C GLY A 600 -32.62 19.89 7.79
N ASP A 601 -32.51 18.64 7.28
CA ASP A 601 -32.09 17.50 8.13
C ASP A 601 -30.70 16.96 7.75
N GLY A 602 -29.72 17.13 8.67
CA GLY A 602 -28.34 16.71 8.51
C GLY A 602 -28.11 15.17 8.48
N SER A 603 -29.09 14.37 8.93
CA SER A 603 -28.96 12.90 8.98
C SER A 603 -28.86 12.25 7.59
N ASN A 604 -29.54 12.82 6.61
CA ASN A 604 -29.58 12.32 5.23
C ASN A 604 -28.24 12.46 4.48
N VAL A 605 -27.39 13.40 4.91
CA VAL A 605 -26.04 13.59 4.33
C VAL A 605 -25.11 12.46 4.71
N LEU A 606 -25.12 12.10 6.00
CA LEU A 606 -24.27 11.03 6.51
C LEU A 606 -24.61 9.68 5.84
N GLU A 607 -25.91 9.44 5.61
CA GLU A 607 -26.39 8.22 4.95
C GLU A 607 -25.94 8.16 3.46
N PHE A 608 -26.10 9.25 2.70
CA PHE A 608 -25.63 9.29 1.31
C PHE A 608 -24.10 9.26 1.23
N SER A 609 -23.41 9.94 2.13
CA SER A 609 -21.94 9.93 2.19
C SER A 609 -21.38 8.53 2.41
N ALA A 610 -21.99 7.76 3.32
CA ALA A 610 -21.62 6.37 3.53
C ALA A 610 -21.86 5.50 2.28
N LEU A 611 -22.96 5.74 1.57
CA LEU A 611 -23.23 5.07 0.31
C LEU A 611 -22.29 5.52 -0.82
N ALA A 612 -21.92 6.81 -0.88
CA ALA A 612 -21.05 7.33 -1.94
C ALA A 612 -19.67 6.63 -1.94
N HIS A 613 -19.11 6.35 -0.77
CA HIS A 613 -17.87 5.55 -0.67
C HIS A 613 -18.06 4.12 -1.18
N LYS A 614 -19.19 3.47 -0.88
CA LYS A 614 -19.49 2.13 -1.41
C LYS A 614 -19.71 2.15 -2.92
N LEU A 615 -20.41 3.16 -3.45
CA LEU A 615 -20.62 3.33 -4.88
C LEU A 615 -19.32 3.60 -5.62
N TRP A 616 -18.39 4.36 -5.02
CA TRP A 616 -17.04 4.48 -5.55
C TRP A 616 -16.38 3.11 -5.72
N SER A 617 -16.43 2.26 -4.68
CA SER A 617 -15.83 0.92 -4.74
C SER A 617 -16.49 0.06 -5.83
N VAL A 618 -17.82 0.12 -5.95
CA VAL A 618 -18.55 -0.60 -7.01
C VAL A 618 -18.17 -0.11 -8.39
N LEU A 619 -18.19 1.21 -8.64
CA LEU A 619 -17.85 1.79 -9.93
C LEU A 619 -16.39 1.55 -10.32
N ASN A 620 -15.51 1.58 -9.34
CA ASN A 620 -14.08 1.31 -9.53
C ASN A 620 -13.85 -0.14 -9.98
N LEU A 621 -14.50 -1.12 -9.34
CA LEU A 621 -14.46 -2.52 -9.78
C LEU A 621 -15.13 -2.71 -11.14
N GLU A 622 -16.25 -2.06 -11.38
CA GLU A 622 -16.96 -2.09 -12.67
C GLU A 622 -16.07 -1.56 -13.81
N ALA A 623 -15.43 -0.40 -13.60
CA ALA A 623 -14.52 0.20 -14.57
C ALA A 623 -13.35 -0.72 -14.91
N TRP A 624 -12.80 -1.39 -13.90
CA TRP A 624 -11.73 -2.36 -14.09
C TRP A 624 -12.21 -3.63 -14.81
N ALA A 625 -13.36 -4.18 -14.41
CA ALA A 625 -13.87 -5.42 -14.97
C ALA A 625 -14.20 -5.31 -16.46
N ARG A 626 -14.62 -4.13 -16.92
CA ARG A 626 -14.94 -3.85 -18.34
C ARG A 626 -13.79 -4.13 -19.31
N GLN A 627 -12.53 -4.07 -18.87
CA GLN A 627 -11.40 -4.37 -19.75
C GLN A 627 -11.15 -5.88 -19.92
N TRP A 628 -11.79 -6.74 -19.12
CA TRP A 628 -11.56 -8.18 -19.08
C TRP A 628 -12.78 -9.02 -19.52
N THR A 629 -13.87 -8.39 -19.85
CA THR A 629 -15.11 -9.00 -20.36
C THR A 629 -15.41 -8.52 -21.76
#